data_400ba5a71d5a4367e67a2f9e8ee5e007
#
_entry.id   400ba5a71d5a4367e67a2f9e8ee5e007
#
_cell.length_a   1.000
_cell.length_b   1.000
_cell.length_c   1.000
_cell.angle_alpha   90.00
_cell.angle_beta   90.00
_cell.angle_gamma   90.00
#
_symmetry.space_group_name_H-M   'P 1'
#
loop_
_entity.id
_entity.type
_entity.pdbx_description
1 polymer ?
#
loop_
_entity_poly.entity_id
_entity_poly.type
_entity_poly.pdbx_seq_one_letter_code
_entity_poly.pdbx_strand_id
1 'polypeptide(L)'
;MALIHLDFESEFMGCNQDVYIIMPDKPRTKTPKQFYGSDKKYKVLWLLHGTFGGYSDWIRKSNIELYACEKDLIVVMPGVGNSDYEAWDNFTLGYDADRYLVDELMPLVYNWLPASSKRADNFIAGLSMGGAGALKFALKYPRKFSRCASLSFVPWNYDAQREEMEKLFAKKRSEVINPKDVMHMDLRRYNQMHRYDSVDEYLASYSNLYRKLIEAVDRKGLPKFFFSTGTEDPLMAENFVALRDRLTDLGFEAVWVEGPGSHEWRVWERDIQMAFDFFGLNGKDKGNAF
;
A
#
# COMPACT_ATOMS: atom_id res chain seq x y z
N MET A 1 3.23 7.28 23.68
CA MET A 1 3.31 6.64 22.37
C MET A 1 4.35 5.53 22.42
N ALA A 2 4.04 4.36 21.88
CA ALA A 2 5.04 3.29 21.79
C ALA A 2 5.28 2.96 20.32
N LEU A 3 6.55 3.02 19.90
CA LEU A 3 7.02 2.53 18.62
C LEU A 3 7.71 1.19 18.86
N ILE A 4 7.25 0.16 18.15
CA ILE A 4 7.87 -1.15 18.15
C ILE A 4 8.69 -1.27 16.87
N HIS A 5 9.97 -1.66 17.01
CA HIS A 5 10.77 -2.17 15.92
C HIS A 5 10.75 -3.69 16.02
N LEU A 6 10.12 -4.34 15.07
CA LEU A 6 10.08 -5.78 14.96
C LEU A 6 11.03 -6.21 13.85
N ASP A 7 12.02 -7.00 14.20
CA ASP A 7 12.92 -7.71 13.29
C ASP A 7 12.70 -9.21 13.49
N PHE A 8 12.29 -9.92 12.44
CA PHE A 8 12.00 -11.35 12.54
C PHE A 8 12.30 -12.08 11.24
N GLU A 9 12.63 -13.35 11.35
CA GLU A 9 12.85 -14.24 10.23
C GLU A 9 11.51 -14.51 9.52
N SER A 10 11.43 -14.10 8.25
CA SER A 10 10.27 -14.34 7.40
C SER A 10 10.50 -15.53 6.50
N GLU A 11 9.59 -16.50 6.55
CA GLU A 11 9.60 -17.66 5.68
C GLU A 11 9.37 -17.24 4.21
N PHE A 12 8.43 -16.32 3.98
CA PHE A 12 8.07 -15.90 2.62
C PHE A 12 9.07 -14.95 1.97
N MET A 13 9.81 -14.18 2.76
CA MET A 13 10.84 -13.28 2.24
C MET A 13 12.22 -13.95 2.18
N GLY A 14 12.40 -15.11 2.83
CA GLY A 14 13.66 -15.84 2.87
C GLY A 14 14.79 -15.11 3.60
N CYS A 15 14.47 -14.13 4.44
CA CYS A 15 15.41 -13.36 5.26
C CYS A 15 14.68 -12.61 6.37
N ASN A 16 15.43 -12.04 7.30
CA ASN A 16 14.86 -11.16 8.34
C ASN A 16 14.16 -9.96 7.70
N GLN A 17 13.03 -9.59 8.28
CA GLN A 17 12.23 -8.45 7.86
C GLN A 17 12.05 -7.46 9.00
N ASP A 18 12.26 -6.19 8.66
CA ASP A 18 12.03 -5.07 9.56
C ASP A 18 10.62 -4.50 9.40
N VAL A 19 9.96 -4.27 10.52
CA VAL A 19 8.63 -3.65 10.59
C VAL A 19 8.62 -2.61 11.71
N TYR A 20 8.16 -1.40 11.41
CA TYR A 20 7.76 -0.47 12.48
C TYR A 20 6.27 -0.58 12.75
N ILE A 21 5.92 -0.58 14.06
CA ILE A 21 4.53 -0.61 14.50
C ILE A 21 4.31 0.51 15.51
N ILE A 22 3.42 1.44 15.18
CA ILE A 22 2.96 2.48 16.11
C ILE A 22 1.83 1.90 16.93
N MET A 23 1.93 2.03 18.25
CA MET A 23 0.92 1.58 19.20
C MET A 23 0.20 2.78 19.85
N PRO A 24 -1.11 2.65 20.12
CA PRO A 24 -1.85 3.68 20.83
C PRO A 24 -1.25 4.01 22.20
N ASP A 25 -1.38 5.24 22.60
CA ASP A 25 -0.86 5.76 23.86
C ASP A 25 -1.79 5.47 25.03
N LYS A 26 -1.19 5.30 26.22
CA LYS A 26 -1.94 5.27 27.47
C LYS A 26 -2.42 6.68 27.83
N PRO A 27 -3.73 6.97 27.82
CA PRO A 27 -4.25 8.25 28.27
C PRO A 27 -3.84 8.54 29.73
N ARG A 28 -3.53 9.78 30.05
CA ARG A 28 -3.15 10.18 31.43
C ARG A 28 -4.25 9.90 32.46
N THR A 29 -5.50 9.84 32.01
CA THR A 29 -6.68 9.53 32.83
C THR A 29 -6.79 8.05 33.24
N LYS A 30 -5.97 7.17 32.64
CA LYS A 30 -5.97 5.73 32.93
C LYS A 30 -4.69 5.32 33.67
N THR A 31 -4.84 4.43 34.65
CA THR A 31 -3.68 3.75 35.25
C THR A 31 -3.08 2.73 34.30
N PRO A 32 -1.80 2.33 34.46
CA PRO A 32 -1.21 1.24 33.67
C PRO A 32 -2.05 -0.03 33.70
N LYS A 33 -2.56 -0.42 34.86
CA LYS A 33 -3.41 -1.62 35.00
C LYS A 33 -4.71 -1.52 34.18
N GLN A 34 -5.35 -0.35 34.15
CA GLN A 34 -6.59 -0.14 33.39
C GLN A 34 -6.37 -0.13 31.89
N PHE A 35 -5.20 0.30 31.45
CA PHE A 35 -4.88 0.41 30.03
C PHE A 35 -4.29 -0.90 29.49
N TYR A 36 -3.19 -1.38 30.08
CA TYR A 36 -2.50 -2.58 29.60
C TYR A 36 -3.20 -3.88 29.99
N GLY A 37 -4.03 -3.88 31.02
CA GLY A 37 -4.87 -5.01 31.40
C GLY A 37 -6.24 -5.04 30.69
N SER A 38 -6.44 -4.20 29.67
CA SER A 38 -7.71 -4.12 28.91
C SER A 38 -7.74 -5.12 27.77
N ASP A 39 -8.89 -5.75 27.53
CA ASP A 39 -9.15 -6.59 26.36
C ASP A 39 -9.46 -5.79 25.09
N LYS A 40 -9.32 -4.47 25.15
CA LYS A 40 -9.58 -3.59 24.00
C LYS A 40 -8.72 -3.99 22.81
N LYS A 41 -9.36 -4.18 21.64
CA LYS A 41 -8.69 -4.32 20.35
C LYS A 41 -8.77 -3.00 19.59
N TYR A 42 -7.68 -2.66 18.92
CA TYR A 42 -7.53 -1.41 18.18
C TYR A 42 -7.70 -1.64 16.68
N LYS A 43 -8.16 -0.62 15.97
CA LYS A 43 -8.16 -0.60 14.50
C LYS A 43 -6.74 -0.61 13.98
N VAL A 44 -6.54 -1.14 12.78
CA VAL A 44 -5.20 -1.31 12.18
C VAL A 44 -5.15 -0.63 10.82
N LEU A 45 -4.11 0.16 10.61
CA LEU A 45 -3.71 0.66 9.29
C LEU A 45 -2.44 -0.07 8.85
N TRP A 46 -2.51 -0.75 7.72
CA TRP A 46 -1.38 -1.33 6.99
C TRP A 46 -0.86 -0.25 6.04
N LEU A 47 0.32 0.34 6.35
CA LEU A 47 0.82 1.52 5.69
C LEU A 47 2.10 1.22 4.91
N LEU A 48 2.00 1.27 3.59
CA LEU A 48 2.98 0.75 2.66
C LEU A 48 3.90 1.87 2.13
N HIS A 49 5.22 1.59 2.06
CA HIS A 49 6.23 2.52 1.53
C HIS A 49 6.31 2.50 0.00
N GLY A 50 6.92 3.54 -0.58
CA GLY A 50 7.17 3.67 -2.01
C GLY A 50 8.47 3.01 -2.48
N THR A 51 8.77 3.15 -3.77
CA THR A 51 10.05 2.71 -4.36
C THR A 51 11.22 3.41 -3.67
N PHE A 52 12.32 2.70 -3.47
CA PHE A 52 13.53 3.11 -2.72
C PHE A 52 13.27 3.42 -1.24
N GLY A 53 12.08 3.14 -0.75
CA GLY A 53 11.71 3.31 0.64
C GLY A 53 11.89 2.05 1.48
N GLY A 54 11.42 2.14 2.73
CA GLY A 54 11.44 1.05 3.69
C GLY A 54 10.48 1.29 4.85
N TYR A 55 10.48 0.38 5.79
CA TYR A 55 9.63 0.38 6.99
C TYR A 55 9.68 1.67 7.82
N SER A 56 10.76 2.44 7.74
CA SER A 56 10.96 3.65 8.54
C SER A 56 10.53 4.95 7.85
N ASP A 57 10.18 4.91 6.56
CA ASP A 57 9.98 6.12 5.76
C ASP A 57 8.86 7.01 6.28
N TRP A 58 7.72 6.42 6.57
CA TRP A 58 6.57 7.17 7.06
C TRP A 58 6.85 7.90 8.38
N ILE A 59 7.57 7.26 9.31
CA ILE A 59 7.95 7.90 10.58
C ILE A 59 8.96 9.01 10.38
N ARG A 60 9.94 8.81 9.48
CA ARG A 60 11.04 9.75 9.28
C ARG A 60 10.68 10.98 8.46
N LYS A 61 9.62 10.89 7.65
CA LYS A 61 9.31 11.88 6.61
C LYS A 61 7.90 12.48 6.74
N SER A 62 7.14 12.05 7.77
CA SER A 62 5.79 12.57 8.06
C SER A 62 5.51 12.59 9.56
N ASN A 63 4.36 13.13 9.95
CA ASN A 63 3.88 13.13 11.33
C ASN A 63 2.93 11.94 11.61
N ILE A 64 3.12 10.81 10.94
CA ILE A 64 2.22 9.66 11.03
C ILE A 64 2.04 9.15 12.46
N GLU A 65 3.09 9.22 13.27
CA GLU A 65 3.07 8.80 14.66
C GLU A 65 2.11 9.66 15.48
N LEU A 66 2.13 10.98 15.31
CA LEU A 66 1.18 11.90 15.94
C LEU A 66 -0.26 11.58 15.51
N TYR A 67 -0.49 11.46 14.21
CA TYR A 67 -1.82 11.20 13.67
C TYR A 67 -2.39 9.87 14.15
N ALA A 68 -1.58 8.82 14.20
CA ALA A 68 -1.98 7.50 14.70
C ALA A 68 -2.41 7.56 16.18
N CYS A 69 -1.71 8.33 16.99
CA CYS A 69 -2.05 8.52 18.40
C CYS A 69 -3.36 9.28 18.62
N GLU A 70 -3.58 10.32 17.84
CA GLU A 70 -4.85 11.08 17.87
C GLU A 70 -6.06 10.24 17.47
N LYS A 71 -5.84 9.17 16.71
CA LYS A 71 -6.89 8.28 16.17
C LYS A 71 -7.01 6.95 16.93
N ASP A 72 -6.21 6.75 17.99
CA ASP A 72 -6.19 5.49 18.78
C ASP A 72 -5.99 4.26 17.86
N LEU A 73 -5.03 4.36 16.95
CA LEU A 73 -4.81 3.47 15.81
C LEU A 73 -3.47 2.74 15.93
N ILE A 74 -3.46 1.43 15.63
CA ILE A 74 -2.22 0.71 15.35
C ILE A 74 -1.85 0.96 13.89
N VAL A 75 -0.60 1.36 13.62
CA VAL A 75 -0.08 1.50 12.24
C VAL A 75 1.07 0.54 12.04
N VAL A 76 0.96 -0.33 11.05
CA VAL A 76 1.96 -1.35 10.70
C VAL A 76 2.65 -0.96 9.40
N MET A 77 3.96 -0.77 9.43
CA MET A 77 4.78 -0.30 8.33
C MET A 77 5.84 -1.36 7.98
N PRO A 78 5.52 -2.31 7.09
CA PRO A 78 6.47 -3.34 6.68
C PRO A 78 7.53 -2.82 5.72
N GLY A 79 8.74 -3.37 5.80
CA GLY A 79 9.75 -3.25 4.76
C GLY A 79 9.62 -4.39 3.75
N VAL A 80 9.59 -4.09 2.45
CA VAL A 80 9.52 -5.11 1.39
C VAL A 80 10.49 -4.80 0.22
N GLY A 81 11.41 -3.86 0.40
CA GLY A 81 12.30 -3.41 -0.69
C GLY A 81 11.53 -2.95 -1.92
N ASN A 82 12.14 -3.07 -3.09
CA ASN A 82 11.51 -2.72 -4.38
C ASN A 82 10.79 -3.92 -5.02
N SER A 83 9.98 -4.64 -4.24
CA SER A 83 9.30 -5.88 -4.68
C SER A 83 7.98 -5.67 -5.42
N ASP A 84 7.50 -4.42 -5.55
CA ASP A 84 6.13 -4.11 -6.03
C ASP A 84 5.02 -4.79 -5.21
N TYR A 85 5.35 -5.22 -3.99
CA TYR A 85 4.44 -6.02 -3.15
C TYR A 85 3.96 -7.29 -3.87
N GLU A 86 4.89 -7.96 -4.57
CA GLU A 86 4.62 -9.14 -5.39
C GLU A 86 5.49 -10.33 -4.96
N ALA A 87 5.16 -11.50 -5.49
CA ALA A 87 5.97 -12.70 -5.37
C ALA A 87 7.05 -12.73 -6.47
N TRP A 88 8.30 -13.05 -6.10
CA TRP A 88 9.46 -13.16 -6.98
C TRP A 88 10.11 -14.52 -6.80
N ASP A 89 9.58 -15.53 -7.48
CA ASP A 89 10.03 -16.94 -7.35
C ASP A 89 11.44 -17.16 -7.90
N ASN A 90 11.90 -16.25 -8.77
CA ASN A 90 13.23 -16.30 -9.39
C ASN A 90 14.32 -15.56 -8.62
N PHE A 91 14.05 -15.12 -7.40
CA PHE A 91 15.01 -14.44 -6.53
C PHE A 91 15.47 -15.38 -5.41
N THR A 92 16.68 -15.93 -5.51
CA THR A 92 17.33 -16.83 -4.52
C THR A 92 16.43 -17.97 -3.99
N LEU A 93 15.94 -17.83 -2.75
CA LEU A 93 15.01 -18.77 -2.10
C LEU A 93 13.52 -18.44 -2.33
N GLY A 94 13.25 -17.45 -3.16
CA GLY A 94 11.95 -16.82 -3.31
C GLY A 94 11.85 -15.54 -2.46
N TYR A 95 11.01 -14.60 -2.90
CA TYR A 95 10.75 -13.35 -2.20
C TYR A 95 9.29 -13.00 -2.42
N ASP A 96 8.41 -13.44 -1.52
CA ASP A 96 6.96 -13.32 -1.68
C ASP A 96 6.39 -12.27 -0.73
N ALA A 97 6.45 -11.00 -1.15
CA ALA A 97 5.91 -9.87 -0.37
C ALA A 97 4.37 -9.91 -0.25
N ASP A 98 3.68 -10.60 -1.15
CA ASP A 98 2.23 -10.77 -1.10
C ASP A 98 1.85 -11.68 0.09
N ARG A 99 2.38 -12.90 0.12
CA ARG A 99 2.11 -13.86 1.21
C ARG A 99 2.71 -13.41 2.54
N TYR A 100 3.89 -12.79 2.52
CA TYR A 100 4.50 -12.19 3.70
C TYR A 100 3.51 -11.27 4.42
N LEU A 101 2.88 -10.34 3.71
CA LEU A 101 1.92 -9.43 4.35
C LEU A 101 0.70 -10.19 4.88
N VAL A 102 0.10 -11.07 4.05
CA VAL A 102 -1.25 -11.60 4.30
C VAL A 102 -1.23 -12.87 5.15
N ASP A 103 -0.26 -13.75 4.92
CA ASP A 103 -0.21 -15.08 5.53
C ASP A 103 0.76 -15.15 6.73
N GLU A 104 1.66 -14.17 6.88
CA GLU A 104 2.65 -14.16 7.96
C GLU A 104 2.52 -12.91 8.87
N LEU A 105 2.71 -11.69 8.35
CA LEU A 105 2.73 -10.48 9.18
C LEU A 105 1.35 -10.16 9.76
N MET A 106 0.27 -10.28 9.00
CA MET A 106 -1.07 -10.03 9.53
C MET A 106 -1.44 -10.99 10.68
N PRO A 107 -1.27 -12.32 10.56
CA PRO A 107 -1.47 -13.24 11.67
C PRO A 107 -0.58 -12.94 12.88
N LEU A 108 0.69 -12.61 12.67
CA LEU A 108 1.61 -12.23 13.75
C LEU A 108 1.08 -11.03 14.53
N VAL A 109 0.72 -9.94 13.82
CA VAL A 109 0.19 -8.70 14.45
C VAL A 109 -1.10 -8.96 15.21
N TYR A 110 -2.04 -9.74 14.66
CA TYR A 110 -3.31 -10.02 15.31
C TYR A 110 -3.18 -10.88 16.57
N ASN A 111 -2.19 -11.76 16.62
CA ASN A 111 -2.00 -12.65 17.75
C ASN A 111 -1.08 -12.10 18.84
N TRP A 112 -0.08 -11.31 18.47
CA TRP A 112 0.88 -10.77 19.42
C TRP A 112 0.44 -9.42 20.01
N LEU A 113 -0.33 -8.64 19.25
CA LEU A 113 -0.72 -7.30 19.67
C LEU A 113 -2.24 -7.18 19.88
N PRO A 114 -2.71 -6.15 20.58
CA PRO A 114 -4.13 -5.89 20.78
C PRO A 114 -4.78 -5.34 19.49
N ALA A 115 -4.49 -5.95 18.35
CA ALA A 115 -4.98 -5.58 17.02
C ALA A 115 -6.30 -6.29 16.72
N SER A 116 -7.25 -5.58 16.08
CA SER A 116 -8.51 -6.17 15.63
C SER A 116 -8.32 -6.86 14.29
N SER A 117 -8.72 -8.13 14.20
CA SER A 117 -8.75 -8.88 12.93
C SER A 117 -10.06 -8.70 12.14
N LYS A 118 -11.02 -7.92 12.66
CA LYS A 118 -12.28 -7.66 11.98
C LYS A 118 -12.06 -6.80 10.74
N ARG A 119 -12.64 -7.16 9.60
CA ARG A 119 -12.56 -6.41 8.35
C ARG A 119 -12.88 -4.92 8.53
N ALA A 120 -13.91 -4.59 9.30
CA ALA A 120 -14.35 -3.22 9.54
C ALA A 120 -13.28 -2.33 10.20
N ASP A 121 -12.35 -2.94 10.91
CA ASP A 121 -11.30 -2.28 11.69
C ASP A 121 -9.94 -2.28 10.96
N ASN A 122 -9.86 -2.83 9.75
CA ASN A 122 -8.63 -2.93 8.97
C ASN A 122 -8.69 -2.06 7.72
N PHE A 123 -7.69 -1.19 7.60
CA PHE A 123 -7.48 -0.28 6.49
C PHE A 123 -6.12 -0.55 5.87
N ILE A 124 -5.98 -0.27 4.58
CA ILE A 124 -4.70 -0.33 3.89
C ILE A 124 -4.47 0.96 3.13
N ALA A 125 -3.25 1.49 3.20
CA ALA A 125 -2.84 2.67 2.46
C ALA A 125 -1.38 2.57 2.04
N GLY A 126 -0.99 3.36 1.06
CA GLY A 126 0.41 3.48 0.67
C GLY A 126 0.62 4.55 -0.38
N LEU A 127 1.88 4.94 -0.56
CA LEU A 127 2.29 5.94 -1.54
C LEU A 127 3.04 5.29 -2.71
N SER A 128 2.84 5.79 -3.94
CA SER A 128 3.59 5.35 -5.13
C SER A 128 3.53 3.81 -5.29
N MET A 129 4.66 3.11 -5.25
CA MET A 129 4.71 1.63 -5.22
C MET A 129 3.82 1.04 -4.10
N GLY A 130 3.80 1.67 -2.92
CA GLY A 130 2.91 1.27 -1.83
C GLY A 130 1.43 1.54 -2.13
N GLY A 131 1.12 2.57 -2.93
CA GLY A 131 -0.21 2.82 -3.45
C GLY A 131 -0.68 1.70 -4.38
N ALA A 132 0.22 1.22 -5.27
CA ALA A 132 -0.01 0.03 -6.08
C ALA A 132 -0.23 -1.21 -5.20
N GLY A 133 0.60 -1.41 -4.19
CA GLY A 133 0.48 -2.51 -3.22
C GLY A 133 -0.86 -2.48 -2.49
N ALA A 134 -1.24 -1.31 -1.94
CA ALA A 134 -2.50 -1.14 -1.23
C ALA A 134 -3.71 -1.48 -2.12
N LEU A 135 -3.71 -0.98 -3.35
CA LEU A 135 -4.75 -1.27 -4.33
C LEU A 135 -4.80 -2.75 -4.68
N LYS A 136 -3.64 -3.39 -4.92
CA LYS A 136 -3.53 -4.82 -5.20
C LYS A 136 -4.12 -5.67 -4.07
N PHE A 137 -3.70 -5.42 -2.84
CA PHE A 137 -4.21 -6.17 -1.67
C PHE A 137 -5.71 -5.96 -1.47
N ALA A 138 -6.22 -4.74 -1.66
CA ALA A 138 -7.63 -4.43 -1.53
C ALA A 138 -8.48 -5.19 -2.57
N LEU A 139 -8.01 -5.29 -3.80
CA LEU A 139 -8.70 -6.01 -4.89
C LEU A 139 -8.56 -7.53 -4.76
N LYS A 140 -7.40 -8.03 -4.34
CA LYS A 140 -7.10 -9.46 -4.22
C LYS A 140 -7.69 -10.07 -2.96
N TYR A 141 -7.67 -9.33 -1.84
CA TYR A 141 -8.12 -9.79 -0.53
C TYR A 141 -9.24 -8.90 0.07
N PRO A 142 -10.37 -8.70 -0.63
CA PRO A 142 -11.38 -7.71 -0.24
C PRO A 142 -12.04 -8.00 1.12
N ARG A 143 -11.95 -9.25 1.60
CA ARG A 143 -12.47 -9.63 2.93
C ARG A 143 -11.55 -9.24 4.08
N LYS A 144 -10.31 -8.83 3.80
CA LYS A 144 -9.35 -8.40 4.83
C LYS A 144 -9.48 -6.91 5.17
N PHE A 145 -9.85 -6.08 4.22
CA PHE A 145 -9.87 -4.62 4.37
C PHE A 145 -11.26 -4.04 4.14
N SER A 146 -11.60 -3.02 4.91
CA SER A 146 -12.84 -2.26 4.72
C SER A 146 -12.67 -1.05 3.81
N ARG A 147 -11.47 -0.46 3.80
CA ARG A 147 -11.14 0.72 3.00
C ARG A 147 -9.68 0.68 2.56
N CYS A 148 -9.40 1.27 1.39
CA CYS A 148 -8.10 1.35 0.76
C CYS A 148 -7.83 2.78 0.32
N ALA A 149 -6.63 3.31 0.62
CA ALA A 149 -6.15 4.58 0.09
C ALA A 149 -4.89 4.37 -0.74
N SER A 150 -4.95 4.73 -2.02
CA SER A 150 -3.83 4.68 -2.96
C SER A 150 -3.39 6.10 -3.27
N LEU A 151 -2.19 6.46 -2.80
CA LEU A 151 -1.65 7.82 -2.89
C LEU A 151 -0.59 7.89 -3.99
N SER A 152 -0.72 8.86 -4.89
CA SER A 152 0.19 9.08 -6.03
C SER A 152 0.55 7.80 -6.77
N PHE A 153 -0.46 7.00 -7.08
CA PHE A 153 -0.33 5.84 -7.94
C PHE A 153 -1.50 5.75 -8.90
N VAL A 154 -1.20 5.60 -10.19
CA VAL A 154 -2.16 5.36 -11.26
C VAL A 154 -1.70 4.15 -12.04
N PRO A 155 -2.51 3.10 -12.14
CA PRO A 155 -2.15 1.93 -12.95
C PRO A 155 -2.16 2.27 -14.44
N TRP A 156 -1.15 1.79 -15.14
CA TRP A 156 -1.04 1.93 -16.57
C TRP A 156 -2.03 0.99 -17.28
N ASN A 157 -2.61 1.46 -18.38
CA ASN A 157 -3.43 0.63 -19.26
C ASN A 157 -2.55 -0.24 -20.18
N TYR A 158 -2.00 -1.30 -19.62
CA TYR A 158 -1.14 -2.23 -20.36
C TYR A 158 -1.86 -2.98 -21.49
N ASP A 159 -3.18 -3.12 -21.40
CA ASP A 159 -3.95 -3.72 -22.49
C ASP A 159 -3.91 -2.86 -23.75
N ALA A 160 -3.97 -1.54 -23.60
CA ALA A 160 -3.82 -0.61 -24.72
C ALA A 160 -2.37 -0.54 -25.25
N GLN A 161 -1.39 -0.94 -24.46
CA GLN A 161 0.04 -0.97 -24.80
C GLN A 161 0.54 -2.39 -25.13
N ARG A 162 -0.37 -3.30 -25.47
CA ARG A 162 -0.05 -4.72 -25.65
C ARG A 162 1.11 -4.96 -26.62
N GLU A 163 1.11 -4.30 -27.78
CA GLU A 163 2.18 -4.45 -28.78
C GLU A 163 3.56 -4.04 -28.25
N GLU A 164 3.61 -3.00 -27.44
CA GLU A 164 4.84 -2.54 -26.77
C GLU A 164 5.31 -3.54 -25.70
N MET A 165 4.36 -4.11 -24.98
CA MET A 165 4.64 -5.15 -23.98
C MET A 165 5.19 -6.43 -24.64
N GLU A 166 4.63 -6.86 -25.76
CA GLU A 166 5.13 -7.99 -26.53
C GLU A 166 6.54 -7.75 -27.08
N LYS A 167 6.80 -6.55 -27.61
CA LYS A 167 8.14 -6.13 -28.05
C LYS A 167 9.16 -6.14 -26.89
N LEU A 168 8.75 -5.65 -25.73
CA LEU A 168 9.61 -5.63 -24.54
C LEU A 168 9.86 -7.05 -24.02
N PHE A 169 8.84 -7.88 -23.97
CA PHE A 169 8.94 -9.29 -23.55
C PHE A 169 9.89 -10.11 -24.43
N ALA A 170 9.90 -9.87 -25.74
CA ALA A 170 10.75 -10.58 -26.68
C ALA A 170 12.25 -10.17 -26.63
N LYS A 171 12.59 -9.08 -25.95
CA LYS A 171 13.99 -8.61 -25.83
C LYS A 171 14.80 -9.53 -24.92
N LYS A 172 16.12 -9.53 -25.11
CA LYS A 172 17.05 -10.05 -24.10
C LYS A 172 17.17 -9.04 -22.96
N ARG A 173 17.37 -9.51 -21.73
CA ARG A 173 17.52 -8.64 -20.57
C ARG A 173 18.63 -7.57 -20.73
N SER A 174 19.74 -7.94 -21.40
CA SER A 174 20.84 -7.03 -21.68
C SER A 174 20.47 -5.86 -22.61
N GLU A 175 19.45 -6.02 -23.45
CA GLU A 175 18.95 -4.97 -24.37
C GLU A 175 17.98 -4.00 -23.67
N VAL A 176 17.50 -4.37 -22.49
CA VAL A 176 16.57 -3.56 -21.70
C VAL A 176 17.31 -2.69 -20.67
N ILE A 177 18.53 -3.08 -20.29
CA ILE A 177 19.34 -2.33 -19.33
C ILE A 177 19.77 -1.00 -19.96
N ASN A 178 19.20 0.10 -19.49
CA ASN A 178 19.56 1.45 -19.92
C ASN A 178 20.17 2.23 -18.74
N PRO A 179 21.48 2.52 -18.74
CA PRO A 179 22.13 3.27 -17.66
C PRO A 179 21.62 4.71 -17.48
N LYS A 180 20.93 5.26 -18.48
CA LYS A 180 20.34 6.61 -18.43
C LYS A 180 18.93 6.62 -17.83
N ASP A 181 18.29 5.47 -17.73
CA ASP A 181 17.00 5.31 -17.07
C ASP A 181 17.21 5.13 -15.56
N VAL A 182 17.21 6.23 -14.83
CA VAL A 182 17.42 6.26 -13.37
C VAL A 182 16.37 5.46 -12.60
N MET A 183 15.14 5.41 -13.11
CA MET A 183 14.04 4.68 -12.49
C MET A 183 13.97 3.23 -12.95
N HIS A 184 14.77 2.85 -13.95
CA HIS A 184 14.79 1.50 -14.53
C HIS A 184 13.40 0.97 -14.91
N MET A 185 12.53 1.81 -15.44
CA MET A 185 11.12 1.49 -15.68
C MET A 185 10.94 0.33 -16.64
N ASP A 186 11.69 0.31 -17.76
CA ASP A 186 11.61 -0.78 -18.72
C ASP A 186 12.18 -2.09 -18.14
N LEU A 187 13.30 -2.02 -17.42
CA LEU A 187 13.89 -3.18 -16.77
C LEU A 187 12.97 -3.76 -15.68
N ARG A 188 12.34 -2.89 -14.91
CA ARG A 188 11.36 -3.28 -13.88
C ARG A 188 10.17 -3.99 -14.51
N ARG A 189 9.59 -3.42 -15.57
CA ARG A 189 8.47 -4.01 -16.32
C ARG A 189 8.87 -5.33 -16.98
N TYR A 190 10.06 -5.39 -17.58
CA TYR A 190 10.63 -6.61 -18.14
C TYR A 190 10.70 -7.72 -17.10
N ASN A 191 11.29 -7.43 -15.93
CA ASN A 191 11.42 -8.41 -14.86
C ASN A 191 10.04 -8.85 -14.32
N GLN A 192 9.07 -7.94 -14.19
CA GLN A 192 7.71 -8.27 -13.78
C GLN A 192 7.03 -9.23 -14.77
N MET A 193 7.16 -8.97 -16.06
CA MET A 193 6.55 -9.83 -17.09
C MET A 193 7.18 -11.21 -17.14
N HIS A 194 8.51 -11.31 -16.98
CA HIS A 194 9.24 -12.58 -17.04
C HIS A 194 9.07 -13.49 -15.79
N ARG A 195 8.15 -13.15 -14.90
CA ARG A 195 7.61 -14.03 -13.87
C ARG A 195 6.45 -14.89 -14.40
N TYR A 196 6.00 -14.62 -15.61
CA TYR A 196 4.90 -15.30 -16.30
C TYR A 196 5.43 -15.91 -17.59
N ASP A 197 4.77 -16.95 -18.06
CA ASP A 197 5.18 -17.67 -19.29
C ASP A 197 4.81 -16.87 -20.55
N SER A 198 3.92 -15.88 -20.43
CA SER A 198 3.46 -15.07 -21.55
C SER A 198 2.99 -13.66 -21.13
N VAL A 199 2.92 -12.75 -22.09
CA VAL A 199 2.30 -11.42 -21.91
C VAL A 199 0.82 -11.55 -21.55
N ASP A 200 0.12 -12.57 -22.07
CA ASP A 200 -1.29 -12.80 -21.75
C ASP A 200 -1.50 -13.13 -20.28
N GLU A 201 -0.66 -13.99 -19.70
CA GLU A 201 -0.73 -14.31 -18.28
C GLU A 201 -0.40 -13.10 -17.42
N TYR A 202 0.65 -12.35 -17.78
CA TYR A 202 0.96 -11.09 -17.11
C TYR A 202 -0.23 -10.12 -17.13
N LEU A 203 -0.83 -9.90 -18.30
CA LEU A 203 -1.98 -9.01 -18.45
C LEU A 203 -3.23 -9.49 -17.71
N ALA A 204 -3.40 -10.80 -17.53
CA ALA A 204 -4.49 -11.38 -16.75
C ALA A 204 -4.24 -11.35 -15.24
N SER A 205 -3.01 -11.12 -14.80
CA SER A 205 -2.60 -11.17 -13.39
C SER A 205 -2.96 -9.90 -12.61
N TYR A 206 -2.72 -9.93 -11.28
CA TYR A 206 -2.82 -8.74 -10.43
C TYR A 206 -1.66 -7.74 -10.61
N SER A 207 -0.68 -8.01 -11.46
CA SER A 207 0.31 -7.01 -11.88
C SER A 207 -0.30 -5.98 -12.84
N ASN A 208 -1.37 -6.32 -13.56
CA ASN A 208 -2.16 -5.39 -14.37
C ASN A 208 -3.34 -4.81 -13.56
N LEU A 209 -3.04 -3.87 -12.66
CA LEU A 209 -4.05 -3.26 -11.77
C LEU A 209 -5.11 -2.45 -12.52
N TYR A 210 -4.80 -1.92 -13.72
CA TYR A 210 -5.80 -1.24 -14.53
C TYR A 210 -6.93 -2.21 -14.91
N ARG A 211 -6.59 -3.36 -15.50
CA ARG A 211 -7.57 -4.41 -15.83
C ARG A 211 -8.35 -4.86 -14.60
N LYS A 212 -7.65 -5.07 -13.46
CA LYS A 212 -8.30 -5.50 -12.22
C LYS A 212 -9.28 -4.48 -11.66
N LEU A 213 -9.05 -3.18 -11.85
CA LEU A 213 -10.02 -2.14 -11.51
C LEU A 213 -11.25 -2.18 -12.44
N ILE A 214 -11.03 -2.34 -13.74
CA ILE A 214 -12.17 -2.46 -14.69
C ILE A 214 -13.00 -3.71 -14.37
N GLU A 215 -12.38 -4.86 -14.12
CA GLU A 215 -13.05 -6.09 -13.72
C GLU A 215 -13.79 -5.96 -12.37
N ALA A 216 -13.37 -5.00 -11.55
CA ALA A 216 -13.94 -4.78 -10.22
C ALA A 216 -15.20 -3.92 -10.22
N VAL A 217 -15.54 -3.24 -11.31
CA VAL A 217 -16.67 -2.30 -11.39
C VAL A 217 -17.97 -2.93 -10.91
N ASP A 218 -18.30 -4.14 -11.39
CA ASP A 218 -19.52 -4.86 -11.02
C ASP A 218 -19.36 -5.78 -9.80
N ARG A 219 -18.19 -5.75 -9.16
CA ARG A 219 -17.82 -6.69 -8.10
C ARG A 219 -18.35 -6.21 -6.74
N LYS A 220 -19.18 -7.00 -6.10
CA LYS A 220 -19.70 -6.71 -4.75
C LYS A 220 -18.70 -7.08 -3.64
N GLY A 221 -18.82 -6.42 -2.51
CA GLY A 221 -18.05 -6.75 -1.31
C GLY A 221 -16.62 -6.21 -1.31
N LEU A 222 -16.27 -5.35 -2.24
CA LEU A 222 -14.99 -4.64 -2.25
C LEU A 222 -14.86 -3.69 -1.07
N PRO A 223 -13.63 -3.30 -0.68
CA PRO A 223 -13.39 -2.13 0.15
C PRO A 223 -13.91 -0.86 -0.53
N LYS A 224 -14.10 0.21 0.26
CA LYS A 224 -14.22 1.55 -0.31
C LYS A 224 -12.84 2.05 -0.70
N PHE A 225 -12.76 2.83 -1.78
CA PHE A 225 -11.49 3.31 -2.34
C PHE A 225 -11.35 4.83 -2.23
N PHE A 226 -10.12 5.25 -1.96
CA PHE A 226 -9.66 6.63 -1.99
C PHE A 226 -8.41 6.69 -2.87
N PHE A 227 -8.40 7.59 -3.82
CA PHE A 227 -7.26 7.86 -4.70
C PHE A 227 -6.87 9.31 -4.57
N SER A 228 -5.56 9.59 -4.51
CA SER A 228 -5.06 10.96 -4.51
C SER A 228 -3.81 11.13 -5.33
N THR A 229 -3.57 12.37 -5.80
CA THR A 229 -2.34 12.76 -6.49
C THR A 229 -2.05 14.25 -6.31
N GLY A 230 -0.77 14.62 -6.50
CA GLY A 230 -0.37 16.00 -6.69
C GLY A 230 -0.69 16.48 -8.12
N THR A 231 -1.22 17.69 -8.26
CA THR A 231 -1.53 18.28 -9.59
C THR A 231 -0.29 18.58 -10.43
N GLU A 232 0.88 18.61 -9.79
CA GLU A 232 2.18 18.84 -10.41
C GLU A 232 3.02 17.56 -10.49
N ASP A 233 2.41 16.39 -10.22
CA ASP A 233 3.07 15.10 -10.30
C ASP A 233 3.30 14.71 -11.79
N PRO A 234 4.54 14.75 -12.30
CA PRO A 234 4.82 14.51 -13.70
C PRO A 234 4.60 13.05 -14.13
N LEU A 235 4.48 12.15 -13.14
CA LEU A 235 4.30 10.72 -13.37
C LEU A 235 2.81 10.33 -13.35
N MET A 236 2.00 11.03 -12.56
CA MET A 236 0.66 10.56 -12.20
C MET A 236 -0.47 11.50 -12.62
N ALA A 237 -0.28 12.84 -12.64
CA ALA A 237 -1.38 13.80 -12.71
C ALA A 237 -2.29 13.60 -13.94
N GLU A 238 -1.71 13.51 -15.15
CA GLU A 238 -2.48 13.34 -16.37
C GLU A 238 -3.24 12.01 -16.39
N ASN A 239 -2.56 10.92 -16.05
CA ASN A 239 -3.14 9.58 -16.02
C ASN A 239 -4.20 9.43 -14.91
N PHE A 240 -4.08 10.20 -13.82
CA PHE A 240 -5.04 10.21 -12.73
C PHE A 240 -6.41 10.71 -13.18
N VAL A 241 -6.44 11.82 -13.90
CA VAL A 241 -7.68 12.39 -14.46
C VAL A 241 -8.32 11.39 -15.42
N ALA A 242 -7.55 10.83 -16.35
CA ALA A 242 -8.05 9.86 -17.30
C ALA A 242 -8.63 8.59 -16.62
N LEU A 243 -7.96 8.08 -15.59
CA LEU A 243 -8.44 6.93 -14.81
C LEU A 243 -9.72 7.27 -14.05
N ARG A 244 -9.75 8.42 -13.36
CA ARG A 244 -10.94 8.89 -12.63
C ARG A 244 -12.15 8.95 -13.54
N ASP A 245 -12.01 9.63 -14.67
CA ASP A 245 -13.11 9.85 -15.61
C ASP A 245 -13.59 8.49 -16.16
N ARG A 246 -12.67 7.62 -16.56
CA ARG A 246 -13.00 6.28 -17.04
C ARG A 246 -13.73 5.43 -16.02
N LEU A 247 -13.27 5.41 -14.78
CA LEU A 247 -13.90 4.60 -13.72
C LEU A 247 -15.24 5.19 -13.27
N THR A 248 -15.36 6.52 -13.28
CA THR A 248 -16.63 7.22 -12.98
C THR A 248 -17.68 6.90 -14.04
N ASP A 249 -17.32 6.95 -15.33
CA ASP A 249 -18.21 6.58 -16.45
C ASP A 249 -18.70 5.13 -16.36
N LEU A 250 -17.88 4.24 -15.81
CA LEU A 250 -18.22 2.85 -15.56
C LEU A 250 -19.03 2.62 -14.27
N GLY A 251 -19.25 3.67 -13.45
CA GLY A 251 -19.98 3.56 -12.20
C GLY A 251 -19.16 3.03 -11.03
N PHE A 252 -17.83 3.06 -11.09
CA PHE A 252 -16.98 2.67 -9.98
C PHE A 252 -16.95 3.76 -8.91
N GLU A 253 -17.44 3.43 -7.71
CA GLU A 253 -17.52 4.36 -6.60
C GLU A 253 -16.16 4.49 -5.88
N ALA A 254 -15.57 5.69 -5.91
CA ALA A 254 -14.35 6.02 -5.16
C ALA A 254 -14.31 7.51 -4.80
N VAL A 255 -13.50 7.85 -3.80
CA VAL A 255 -13.14 9.24 -3.49
C VAL A 255 -11.88 9.59 -4.29
N TRP A 256 -11.94 10.70 -5.02
CA TRP A 256 -10.83 11.20 -5.84
C TRP A 256 -10.40 12.56 -5.30
N VAL A 257 -9.11 12.71 -5.04
CA VAL A 257 -8.51 13.93 -4.48
C VAL A 257 -7.32 14.37 -5.32
N GLU A 258 -7.38 15.60 -5.78
CA GLU A 258 -6.27 16.29 -6.43
C GLU A 258 -5.90 17.52 -5.59
N GLY A 259 -4.63 17.82 -5.47
CA GLY A 259 -4.19 19.00 -4.74
C GLY A 259 -2.77 19.43 -5.13
N PRO A 260 -2.36 20.64 -4.78
CA PRO A 260 -1.07 21.18 -5.17
C PRO A 260 0.10 20.31 -4.68
N GLY A 261 1.17 20.28 -5.46
CA GLY A 261 2.42 19.56 -5.21
C GLY A 261 2.68 18.43 -6.21
N SER A 262 3.88 17.89 -6.13
CA SER A 262 4.41 16.89 -7.04
C SER A 262 4.43 15.49 -6.41
N HIS A 263 5.29 14.57 -6.92
CA HIS A 263 5.51 13.23 -6.37
C HIS A 263 6.39 13.30 -5.11
N GLU A 264 5.84 13.80 -4.00
CA GLU A 264 6.64 14.19 -2.83
C GLU A 264 5.95 13.98 -1.48
N TRP A 265 6.74 13.95 -0.40
CA TRP A 265 6.27 13.68 0.95
C TRP A 265 5.26 14.71 1.48
N ARG A 266 5.30 15.98 1.07
CA ARG A 266 4.32 16.99 1.48
C ARG A 266 2.92 16.66 0.97
N VAL A 267 2.82 16.14 -0.24
CA VAL A 267 1.57 15.64 -0.82
C VAL A 267 1.09 14.41 -0.05
N TRP A 268 1.95 13.44 0.19
CA TRP A 268 1.57 12.20 0.88
C TRP A 268 1.20 12.42 2.34
N GLU A 269 1.85 13.34 3.05
CA GLU A 269 1.49 13.72 4.41
C GLU A 269 0.11 14.42 4.48
N ARG A 270 -0.19 15.30 3.53
CA ARG A 270 -1.52 15.89 3.39
C ARG A 270 -2.57 14.82 3.10
N ASP A 271 -2.30 13.97 2.14
CA ASP A 271 -3.28 13.03 1.61
C ASP A 271 -3.57 11.88 2.58
N ILE A 272 -2.60 11.45 3.39
CA ILE A 272 -2.86 10.44 4.43
C ILE A 272 -3.80 10.98 5.52
N GLN A 273 -3.77 12.27 5.83
CA GLN A 273 -4.72 12.87 6.77
C GLN A 273 -6.15 12.87 6.20
N MET A 274 -6.30 13.18 4.91
CA MET A 274 -7.60 13.05 4.22
C MET A 274 -8.07 11.59 4.17
N ALA A 275 -7.15 10.65 3.99
CA ALA A 275 -7.46 9.22 4.04
C ALA A 275 -7.93 8.78 5.44
N PHE A 276 -7.43 9.35 6.53
CA PHE A 276 -7.97 9.09 7.88
C PHE A 276 -9.43 9.50 8.01
N ASP A 277 -9.82 10.66 7.48
CA ASP A 277 -11.21 11.09 7.46
C ASP A 277 -12.07 10.13 6.62
N PHE A 278 -11.57 9.75 5.45
CA PHE A 278 -12.20 8.73 4.61
C PHE A 278 -12.32 7.38 5.34
N PHE A 279 -11.36 6.98 6.16
CA PHE A 279 -11.45 5.77 6.98
C PHE A 279 -12.46 5.88 8.12
N GLY A 280 -13.04 7.05 8.37
CA GLY A 280 -13.96 7.30 9.47
C GLY A 280 -13.24 7.38 10.81
N LEU A 281 -12.00 7.87 10.78
CA LEU A 281 -11.15 8.10 11.96
C LEU A 281 -11.18 9.59 12.36
N ASN A 282 -12.36 10.19 12.36
CA ASN A 282 -12.55 11.64 12.60
C ASN A 282 -12.44 12.03 14.07
N GLY A 283 -12.36 11.08 15.00
CA GLY A 283 -12.18 11.35 16.41
C GLY A 283 -10.80 11.96 16.65
N LYS A 284 -10.79 13.22 17.11
CA LYS A 284 -9.63 13.72 17.84
C LYS A 284 -9.75 13.17 19.26
N ASP A 285 -9.22 11.98 19.47
CA ASP A 285 -8.90 11.64 20.84
C ASP A 285 -7.87 12.68 21.28
N LYS A 286 -8.14 13.33 22.39
CA LYS A 286 -7.28 14.42 22.90
C LYS A 286 -5.90 13.90 23.34
N GLY A 287 -5.54 12.69 22.89
CA GLY A 287 -4.24 12.08 23.00
C GLY A 287 -3.56 12.28 24.35
N ASN A 288 -2.30 11.99 24.42
CA ASN A 288 -1.41 12.44 25.49
C ASN A 288 -0.91 13.89 25.26
N ALA A 289 -1.68 14.70 24.55
CA ALA A 289 -1.37 16.10 24.47
C ALA A 289 -1.25 16.67 25.90
N PHE A 290 -0.13 17.25 26.15
CA PHE A 290 0.31 17.82 27.41
C PHE A 290 -0.72 18.70 28.07
#